data_c25ecedd050326f76b2989f74f20c493
#
_entry.id   c25ecedd050326f76b2989f74f20c493
#
_cell.length_a   1.000
_cell.length_b   1.000
_cell.length_c   1.000
_cell.angle_alpha   90.00
_cell.angle_beta   90.00
_cell.angle_gamma   90.00
#
_symmetry.space_group_name_H-M   'P 1'
#
loop_
_entity.id
_entity.type
_entity.pdbx_description
1 polymer ?
#
loop_
_entity_poly.entity_id
_entity_poly.type
_entity_poly.pdbx_seq_one_letter_code
_entity_poly.pdbx_strand_id
1 'polypeptide(L)'
;MTPPAPKRDGFGSNPWELLAAALLVIIALIGVAALLAVLLSDSSEEFTGDVRILSPKDKATVTGPFVLKVESPTYRIADPAEGIAGAAHFHVFVDIHPFTASGQVIPQKEGVYHFFTDTLPLDLQPGEHRIILVLGDNDDVRIPGATVTGISVTVQ
;
A
#
# COMPACT_ATOMS: atom_id res chain seq x y z
N MET A 1 -45.91 45.19 59.60
CA MET A 1 -45.34 43.87 59.49
C MET A 1 -44.77 43.72 58.06
N THR A 2 -43.45 43.82 57.89
CA THR A 2 -42.74 43.76 56.60
C THR A 2 -42.37 42.31 56.36
N PRO A 3 -42.65 41.69 55.23
CA PRO A 3 -42.26 40.29 54.98
C PRO A 3 -40.74 40.16 54.83
N PRO A 4 -40.15 39.04 55.22
CA PRO A 4 -38.72 38.82 55.14
C PRO A 4 -38.27 38.64 53.68
N ALA A 5 -37.10 39.19 53.34
CA ALA A 5 -36.50 39.11 52.04
C ALA A 5 -36.11 37.63 51.65
N PRO A 6 -36.24 37.28 50.38
CA PRO A 6 -35.88 35.94 49.95
C PRO A 6 -34.35 35.68 50.10
N LYS A 7 -34.02 34.53 50.68
CA LYS A 7 -32.61 34.01 50.71
C LYS A 7 -32.17 33.77 49.30
N ARG A 8 -31.11 34.40 48.86
CA ARG A 8 -30.33 34.00 47.66
C ARG A 8 -29.52 32.77 48.02
N ASP A 9 -29.97 31.63 47.58
CA ASP A 9 -29.14 30.42 47.61
C ASP A 9 -27.96 30.66 46.66
N GLY A 10 -26.79 30.89 47.25
CA GLY A 10 -25.55 31.00 46.48
C GLY A 10 -25.25 29.66 45.84
N PHE A 11 -25.27 29.62 44.51
CA PHE A 11 -24.81 28.50 43.72
C PHE A 11 -23.27 28.43 43.87
N GLY A 12 -22.83 27.88 45.01
CA GLY A 12 -21.43 27.57 45.23
C GLY A 12 -21.13 26.24 44.60
N SER A 13 -20.58 26.28 43.39
CA SER A 13 -20.01 25.07 42.79
C SER A 13 -18.88 24.58 43.66
N ASN A 14 -19.02 23.36 44.19
CA ASN A 14 -17.98 22.76 45.01
C ASN A 14 -16.70 22.56 44.16
N PRO A 15 -15.51 22.95 44.69
CA PRO A 15 -14.28 22.88 43.91
C PRO A 15 -13.96 21.48 43.38
N TRP A 16 -14.44 20.43 44.05
CA TRP A 16 -14.26 19.06 43.59
C TRP A 16 -15.16 18.72 42.37
N GLU A 17 -16.33 19.33 42.21
CA GLU A 17 -17.21 19.16 41.04
C GLU A 17 -16.56 19.77 39.80
N LEU A 18 -15.94 20.94 39.94
CA LEU A 18 -15.17 21.58 38.87
C LEU A 18 -13.97 20.74 38.44
N LEU A 19 -13.25 20.16 39.43
CA LEU A 19 -12.13 19.25 39.14
C LEU A 19 -12.60 17.97 38.45
N ALA A 20 -13.70 17.39 38.89
CA ALA A 20 -14.29 16.20 38.25
C ALA A 20 -14.73 16.50 36.83
N ALA A 21 -15.39 17.63 36.57
CA ALA A 21 -15.77 18.06 35.23
C ALA A 21 -14.57 18.29 34.31
N ALA A 22 -13.52 18.95 34.82
CA ALA A 22 -12.28 19.17 34.08
C ALA A 22 -11.59 17.85 33.73
N LEU A 23 -11.56 16.88 34.65
CA LEU A 23 -10.98 15.55 34.39
C LEU A 23 -11.73 14.81 33.30
N LEU A 24 -13.06 14.83 33.31
CA LEU A 24 -13.87 14.19 32.27
C LEU A 24 -13.65 14.82 30.89
N VAL A 25 -13.52 16.13 30.81
CA VAL A 25 -13.19 16.83 29.55
C VAL A 25 -11.81 16.41 29.04
N ILE A 26 -10.81 16.31 29.90
CA ILE A 26 -9.46 15.89 29.51
C ILE A 26 -9.48 14.44 28.98
N ILE A 27 -10.18 13.54 29.66
CA ILE A 27 -10.31 12.13 29.22
C ILE A 27 -11.01 12.06 27.85
N ALA A 28 -12.07 12.84 27.65
CA ALA A 28 -12.77 12.90 26.36
C ALA A 28 -11.87 13.43 25.24
N LEU A 29 -11.08 14.48 25.50
CA LEU A 29 -10.13 15.04 24.52
C LEU A 29 -9.02 14.06 24.17
N ILE A 30 -8.49 13.32 25.14
CA ILE A 30 -7.48 12.26 24.91
C ILE A 30 -8.10 11.14 24.07
N GLY A 31 -9.33 10.72 24.36
CA GLY A 31 -10.05 9.70 23.60
C GLY A 31 -10.29 10.11 22.15
N VAL A 32 -10.70 11.37 21.91
CA VAL A 32 -10.88 11.91 20.55
C VAL A 32 -9.55 12.02 19.81
N ALA A 33 -8.48 12.48 20.47
CA ALA A 33 -7.16 12.56 19.86
C ALA A 33 -6.62 11.18 19.49
N ALA A 34 -6.79 10.16 20.34
CA ALA A 34 -6.40 8.78 20.07
C ALA A 34 -7.20 8.19 18.91
N LEU A 35 -8.51 8.41 18.85
CA LEU A 35 -9.36 7.98 17.75
C LEU A 35 -8.97 8.66 16.44
N LEU A 36 -8.71 9.96 16.47
CA LEU A 36 -8.26 10.72 15.31
C LEU A 36 -6.89 10.24 14.82
N ALA A 37 -5.96 9.93 15.73
CA ALA A 37 -4.66 9.35 15.40
C ALA A 37 -4.80 7.99 14.71
N VAL A 38 -5.73 7.13 15.15
CA VAL A 38 -6.03 5.84 14.49
C VAL A 38 -6.67 6.05 13.11
N LEU A 39 -7.58 7.02 12.97
CA LEU A 39 -8.25 7.31 11.69
C LEU A 39 -7.32 8.02 10.68
N LEU A 40 -6.31 8.74 11.16
CA LEU A 40 -5.30 9.42 10.34
C LEU A 40 -4.02 8.60 10.20
N SER A 41 -3.91 7.46 10.87
CA SER A 41 -2.88 6.46 10.60
C SER A 41 -3.21 5.87 9.24
N ASP A 42 -2.77 6.57 8.19
CA ASP A 42 -2.48 5.90 6.93
C ASP A 42 -1.49 4.80 7.32
N SER A 43 -1.96 3.57 7.39
CA SER A 43 -1.10 2.41 7.54
C SER A 43 -0.35 2.27 6.20
N SER A 44 0.64 3.14 6.00
CA SER A 44 1.74 2.84 5.11
C SER A 44 2.38 1.60 5.73
N GLU A 45 1.87 0.42 5.35
CA GLU A 45 2.58 -0.82 5.57
C GLU A 45 3.98 -0.57 5.03
N GLU A 46 4.96 -0.53 5.92
CA GLU A 46 6.37 -0.42 5.57
C GLU A 46 6.72 -1.71 4.83
N PHE A 47 6.43 -1.69 3.52
CA PHE A 47 6.66 -2.82 2.65
C PHE A 47 8.18 -3.00 2.52
N THR A 48 8.70 -4.08 3.10
CA THR A 48 10.14 -4.43 3.12
C THR A 48 10.57 -5.23 1.89
N GLY A 49 9.77 -5.27 0.84
CA GLY A 49 10.06 -6.04 -0.37
C GLY A 49 10.88 -5.27 -1.41
N ASP A 50 11.52 -6.01 -2.32
CA ASP A 50 12.35 -5.44 -3.39
C ASP A 50 11.53 -4.92 -4.57
N VAL A 51 10.26 -5.35 -4.70
CA VAL A 51 9.33 -4.91 -5.73
C VAL A 51 7.93 -4.70 -5.20
N ARG A 52 7.22 -3.72 -5.76
CA ARG A 52 5.83 -3.41 -5.42
C ARG A 52 4.99 -3.19 -6.66
N ILE A 53 3.74 -3.64 -6.62
CA ILE A 53 2.71 -3.23 -7.56
C ILE A 53 1.90 -2.11 -6.88
N LEU A 54 1.98 -0.91 -7.46
CA LEU A 54 1.30 0.28 -6.93
C LEU A 54 -0.16 0.34 -7.39
N SER A 55 -0.41 -0.04 -8.65
CA SER A 55 -1.74 -0.03 -9.28
C SER A 55 -1.77 -1.04 -10.43
N PRO A 56 -2.92 -1.72 -10.65
CA PRO A 56 -4.12 -1.76 -9.80
C PRO A 56 -3.86 -2.42 -8.45
N LYS A 57 -4.78 -2.28 -7.50
CA LYS A 57 -4.72 -3.00 -6.22
C LYS A 57 -5.15 -4.46 -6.41
N ASP A 58 -4.74 -5.33 -5.48
CA ASP A 58 -5.20 -6.73 -5.49
C ASP A 58 -6.73 -6.81 -5.48
N LYS A 59 -7.27 -7.70 -6.31
CA LYS A 59 -8.72 -7.93 -6.53
C LYS A 59 -9.46 -6.73 -7.14
N ALA A 60 -8.76 -5.78 -7.74
CA ALA A 60 -9.41 -4.67 -8.43
C ALA A 60 -10.16 -5.15 -9.68
N THR A 61 -11.27 -4.48 -9.98
CA THR A 61 -11.92 -4.56 -11.28
C THR A 61 -11.43 -3.38 -12.13
N VAL A 62 -10.97 -3.68 -13.34
CA VAL A 62 -10.48 -2.70 -14.31
C VAL A 62 -11.26 -2.82 -15.61
N THR A 63 -11.33 -1.74 -16.38
CA THR A 63 -12.05 -1.71 -17.67
C THR A 63 -11.06 -1.55 -18.80
N GLY A 64 -11.10 -2.46 -19.79
CA GLY A 64 -10.28 -2.43 -21.01
C GLY A 64 -8.77 -2.39 -20.72
N PRO A 65 -7.98 -1.83 -21.65
CA PRO A 65 -6.55 -1.65 -21.41
C PRO A 65 -6.28 -0.82 -20.17
N PHE A 66 -5.39 -1.28 -19.30
CA PHE A 66 -5.00 -0.59 -18.08
C PHE A 66 -3.48 -0.50 -17.94
N VAL A 67 -3.01 0.32 -17.02
CA VAL A 67 -1.58 0.50 -16.76
C VAL A 67 -1.22 -0.12 -15.41
N LEU A 68 -0.34 -1.13 -15.45
CA LEU A 68 0.32 -1.63 -14.27
C LEU A 68 1.40 -0.64 -13.85
N LYS A 69 1.34 -0.13 -12.61
CA LYS A 69 2.38 0.71 -12.01
C LYS A 69 3.15 -0.08 -10.99
N VAL A 70 4.47 -0.03 -11.09
CA VAL A 70 5.39 -0.80 -10.27
C VAL A 70 6.52 0.07 -9.74
N GLU A 71 7.22 -0.39 -8.72
CA GLU A 71 8.47 0.22 -8.29
C GLU A 71 9.40 -0.82 -7.66
N SER A 72 10.69 -0.50 -7.64
CA SER A 72 11.68 -1.21 -6.86
C SER A 72 12.39 -0.22 -5.92
N PRO A 73 12.22 -0.32 -4.60
CA PRO A 73 12.88 0.57 -3.65
C PRO A 73 14.35 0.20 -3.42
N THR A 74 14.77 -1.02 -3.76
CA THR A 74 16.09 -1.56 -3.40
C THR A 74 17.03 -1.72 -4.60
N TYR A 75 16.49 -1.93 -5.80
CA TYR A 75 17.30 -2.13 -7.01
C TYR A 75 17.23 -0.90 -7.92
N ARG A 76 18.37 -0.55 -8.51
CA ARG A 76 18.41 0.37 -9.64
C ARG A 76 17.78 -0.33 -10.84
N ILE A 77 16.74 0.27 -11.39
CA ILE A 77 16.10 -0.22 -12.61
C ILE A 77 16.75 0.43 -13.82
N ALA A 78 17.16 -0.37 -14.79
CA ALA A 78 17.79 0.07 -16.03
C ALA A 78 17.52 -0.91 -17.17
N ASP A 79 17.69 -0.43 -18.40
CA ASP A 79 17.72 -1.29 -19.58
C ASP A 79 18.95 -2.21 -19.51
N PRO A 80 18.79 -3.54 -19.63
CA PRO A 80 19.92 -4.46 -19.70
C PRO A 80 20.96 -4.10 -20.75
N ALA A 81 20.54 -3.48 -21.85
CA ALA A 81 21.44 -3.02 -22.91
C ALA A 81 22.43 -1.94 -22.45
N GLU A 82 22.15 -1.23 -21.36
CA GLU A 82 23.09 -0.26 -20.76
C GLU A 82 24.29 -0.94 -20.05
N GLY A 83 24.20 -2.23 -19.76
CA GLY A 83 25.27 -3.00 -19.12
C GLY A 83 25.65 -2.52 -17.71
N ILE A 84 24.73 -1.90 -16.98
CA ILE A 84 24.97 -1.35 -15.65
C ILE A 84 25.09 -2.50 -14.66
N ALA A 85 26.26 -2.67 -14.05
CA ALA A 85 26.51 -3.73 -13.08
C ALA A 85 25.57 -3.59 -11.84
N GLY A 86 24.90 -4.69 -11.48
CA GLY A 86 23.98 -4.73 -10.32
C GLY A 86 22.63 -4.05 -10.56
N ALA A 87 22.37 -3.55 -11.77
CA ALA A 87 21.04 -3.11 -12.15
C ALA A 87 20.10 -4.31 -12.34
N ALA A 88 18.82 -4.04 -12.24
CA ALA A 88 17.74 -4.99 -12.44
C ALA A 88 16.72 -4.40 -13.42
N HIS A 89 15.81 -5.25 -13.89
CA HIS A 89 14.63 -4.82 -14.64
C HIS A 89 13.44 -5.68 -14.26
N PHE A 90 12.26 -5.23 -14.64
CA PHE A 90 11.01 -5.88 -14.27
C PHE A 90 10.61 -6.97 -15.26
N HIS A 91 10.12 -8.09 -14.72
CA HIS A 91 9.38 -9.09 -15.46
C HIS A 91 8.01 -9.31 -14.85
N VAL A 92 6.99 -9.34 -15.68
CA VAL A 92 5.61 -9.64 -15.31
C VAL A 92 5.17 -10.93 -15.97
N PHE A 93 4.62 -11.84 -15.18
CA PHE A 93 3.96 -13.06 -15.63
C PHE A 93 2.45 -12.86 -15.49
N VAL A 94 1.73 -13.01 -16.61
CA VAL A 94 0.27 -12.98 -16.62
C VAL A 94 -0.24 -14.39 -16.86
N ASP A 95 -1.03 -14.90 -15.91
CA ASP A 95 -1.66 -16.24 -15.92
C ASP A 95 -0.70 -17.43 -16.10
N ILE A 96 0.58 -17.20 -15.80
CA ILE A 96 1.62 -18.24 -15.87
C ILE A 96 1.92 -18.77 -14.48
N HIS A 97 1.68 -20.09 -14.30
CA HIS A 97 2.01 -20.79 -13.08
C HIS A 97 2.40 -22.25 -13.38
N PRO A 98 3.52 -22.76 -12.83
CA PRO A 98 4.50 -22.04 -12.04
C PRO A 98 5.29 -21.03 -12.90
N PHE A 99 5.67 -19.90 -12.29
CA PHE A 99 6.57 -18.95 -12.92
C PHE A 99 8.05 -19.34 -12.67
N THR A 100 8.99 -18.65 -13.33
CA THR A 100 10.42 -18.97 -13.27
C THR A 100 10.96 -19.02 -11.83
N ALA A 101 11.68 -20.08 -11.49
CA ALA A 101 12.31 -20.25 -10.19
C ALA A 101 13.49 -19.25 -9.99
N SER A 102 13.82 -18.98 -8.74
CA SER A 102 14.95 -18.11 -8.36
C SER A 102 16.27 -18.61 -8.96
N GLY A 103 17.06 -17.72 -9.55
CA GLY A 103 18.33 -18.06 -10.20
C GLY A 103 18.21 -18.75 -11.57
N GLN A 104 17.01 -18.81 -12.14
CA GLN A 104 16.79 -19.35 -13.47
C GLN A 104 16.52 -18.23 -14.48
N VAL A 105 16.89 -18.48 -15.74
CA VAL A 105 16.61 -17.56 -16.84
C VAL A 105 15.10 -17.44 -17.07
N ILE A 106 14.63 -16.21 -17.15
CA ILE A 106 13.24 -15.90 -17.42
C ILE A 106 12.97 -16.05 -18.91
N PRO A 107 12.03 -16.91 -19.33
CA PRO A 107 11.82 -17.15 -20.73
C PRO A 107 11.10 -15.99 -21.41
N GLN A 108 11.49 -15.67 -22.62
CA GLN A 108 10.74 -14.77 -23.48
C GLN A 108 9.63 -15.57 -24.18
N LYS A 109 8.38 -15.39 -23.73
CA LYS A 109 7.20 -16.07 -24.29
C LYS A 109 5.94 -15.24 -24.03
N GLU A 110 4.85 -15.59 -24.69
CA GLU A 110 3.55 -14.98 -24.45
C GLU A 110 3.16 -15.02 -22.97
N GLY A 111 2.61 -13.94 -22.47
CA GLY A 111 2.26 -13.75 -21.05
C GLY A 111 3.45 -13.41 -20.15
N VAL A 112 4.67 -13.30 -20.68
CA VAL A 112 5.84 -12.77 -19.96
C VAL A 112 6.23 -11.45 -20.59
N TYR A 113 6.21 -10.39 -19.78
CA TYR A 113 6.55 -9.03 -20.20
C TYR A 113 7.88 -8.62 -19.55
N HIS A 114 8.73 -7.98 -20.32
CA HIS A 114 10.03 -7.47 -19.92
C HIS A 114 10.03 -5.95 -20.10
N PHE A 115 10.37 -5.18 -19.04
CA PHE A 115 10.38 -3.73 -19.10
C PHE A 115 11.26 -3.13 -17.98
N PHE A 116 11.69 -1.88 -18.21
CA PHE A 116 12.60 -1.16 -17.30
C PHE A 116 12.11 0.24 -16.96
N THR A 117 10.80 0.46 -17.06
CA THR A 117 10.08 1.66 -16.63
C THR A 117 9.19 1.33 -15.44
N ASP A 118 8.63 2.34 -14.80
CA ASP A 118 7.71 2.19 -13.67
C ASP A 118 6.27 1.82 -14.09
N THR A 119 6.03 1.72 -15.40
CA THR A 119 4.71 1.45 -15.96
C THR A 119 4.75 0.42 -17.07
N LEU A 120 3.74 -0.45 -17.10
CA LEU A 120 3.51 -1.41 -18.18
C LEU A 120 2.03 -1.34 -18.60
N PRO A 121 1.73 -0.90 -19.84
CA PRO A 121 0.38 -1.04 -20.41
C PRO A 121 0.06 -2.51 -20.62
N LEU A 122 -1.12 -2.96 -20.16
CA LEU A 122 -1.63 -4.30 -20.36
C LEU A 122 -2.99 -4.24 -21.03
N ASP A 123 -3.16 -5.04 -22.09
CA ASP A 123 -4.43 -5.25 -22.78
C ASP A 123 -4.77 -6.74 -22.65
N LEU A 124 -5.62 -7.05 -21.67
CA LEU A 124 -6.00 -8.42 -21.36
C LEU A 124 -7.47 -8.64 -21.71
N GLN A 125 -7.82 -9.87 -22.07
CA GLN A 125 -9.20 -10.24 -22.38
C GLN A 125 -10.08 -10.07 -21.11
N PRO A 126 -11.41 -9.86 -21.26
CA PRO A 126 -12.30 -9.88 -20.11
C PRO A 126 -12.20 -11.19 -19.34
N GLY A 127 -12.09 -11.08 -18.01
CA GLY A 127 -11.94 -12.22 -17.12
C GLY A 127 -11.07 -11.93 -15.90
N GLU A 128 -10.81 -12.96 -15.10
CA GLU A 128 -9.92 -12.90 -13.96
C GLU A 128 -8.49 -13.24 -14.40
N HIS A 129 -7.54 -12.40 -14.03
CA HIS A 129 -6.12 -12.54 -14.37
C HIS A 129 -5.25 -12.47 -13.11
N ARG A 130 -4.21 -13.31 -13.08
CA ARG A 130 -3.17 -13.27 -12.07
C ARG A 130 -1.91 -12.65 -12.65
N ILE A 131 -1.41 -11.60 -11.99
CA ILE A 131 -0.23 -10.85 -12.39
C ILE A 131 0.84 -11.06 -11.32
N ILE A 132 2.03 -11.54 -11.71
CA ILE A 132 3.17 -11.76 -10.80
C ILE A 132 4.34 -10.92 -11.30
N LEU A 133 4.93 -10.11 -10.41
CA LEU A 133 6.07 -9.25 -10.68
C LEU A 133 7.33 -9.81 -10.00
N VAL A 134 8.42 -9.91 -10.76
CA VAL A 134 9.74 -10.31 -10.30
C VAL A 134 10.81 -9.39 -10.89
N LEU A 135 12.05 -9.48 -10.37
CA LEU A 135 13.22 -8.81 -10.92
C LEU A 135 14.11 -9.83 -11.67
N GLY A 136 14.57 -9.42 -12.84
CA GLY A 136 15.65 -10.03 -13.59
C GLY A 136 16.92 -9.18 -13.54
N ASP A 137 18.09 -9.82 -13.61
CA ASP A 137 19.38 -9.16 -13.84
C ASP A 137 19.63 -8.92 -15.33
N ASN A 138 20.78 -8.38 -15.69
CA ASN A 138 21.13 -8.07 -17.09
C ASN A 138 21.12 -9.28 -18.04
N ASP A 139 21.15 -10.50 -17.53
CA ASP A 139 21.12 -11.74 -18.29
C ASP A 139 19.73 -12.42 -18.26
N ASP A 140 18.69 -11.67 -17.90
CA ASP A 140 17.32 -12.17 -17.69
C ASP A 140 17.23 -13.27 -16.62
N VAL A 141 18.19 -13.39 -15.74
CA VAL A 141 18.13 -14.36 -14.63
C VAL A 141 17.32 -13.75 -13.48
N ARG A 142 16.28 -14.49 -13.04
CA ARG A 142 15.52 -14.07 -11.87
C ARG A 142 16.43 -13.94 -10.65
N ILE A 143 16.55 -12.73 -10.09
CA ILE A 143 17.50 -12.40 -9.02
C ILE A 143 17.23 -13.28 -7.79
N PRO A 144 18.26 -14.04 -7.32
CA PRO A 144 18.14 -14.88 -6.14
C PRO A 144 17.87 -14.05 -4.88
N GLY A 145 16.88 -14.48 -4.09
CA GLY A 145 16.51 -13.80 -2.85
C GLY A 145 15.63 -12.56 -3.01
N ALA A 146 15.51 -11.99 -4.23
CA ALA A 146 14.61 -10.89 -4.46
C ALA A 146 13.15 -11.31 -4.23
N THR A 147 12.40 -10.43 -3.59
CA THR A 147 10.98 -10.66 -3.29
C THR A 147 10.15 -10.76 -4.57
N VAL A 148 9.03 -11.46 -4.45
CA VAL A 148 8.03 -11.61 -5.50
C VAL A 148 6.75 -10.99 -4.99
N THR A 149 6.09 -10.21 -5.82
CA THR A 149 4.75 -9.71 -5.51
C THR A 149 3.76 -10.10 -6.60
N GLY A 150 2.50 -10.20 -6.27
CA GLY A 150 1.46 -10.54 -7.24
C GLY A 150 0.09 -10.07 -6.79
N ILE A 151 -0.76 -9.83 -7.77
CA ILE A 151 -2.15 -9.43 -7.60
C ILE A 151 -3.06 -10.26 -8.50
N SER A 152 -4.34 -10.29 -8.18
CA SER A 152 -5.41 -10.71 -9.09
C SER A 152 -6.21 -9.48 -9.52
N VAL A 153 -6.62 -9.43 -10.78
CA VAL A 153 -7.49 -8.38 -11.32
C VAL A 153 -8.62 -9.00 -12.12
N THR A 154 -9.77 -8.34 -12.16
CA THR A 154 -10.87 -8.71 -13.06
C THR A 154 -11.00 -7.65 -14.14
N VAL A 155 -10.85 -8.04 -15.43
CA VAL A 155 -11.04 -7.17 -16.58
C VAL A 155 -12.48 -7.27 -17.08
N GLN A 156 -13.12 -6.12 -17.38
CA GLN A 156 -14.50 -5.98 -17.88
C GLN A 156 -14.56 -5.25 -19.22
#